data_7fed7e150c985cdbd56b750293860a75
#
_entry.id   7fed7e150c985cdbd56b750293860a75
#
_cell.length_a   1.000
_cell.length_b   1.000
_cell.length_c   1.000
_cell.angle_alpha   90.00
_cell.angle_beta   90.00
_cell.angle_gamma   90.00
#
_symmetry.space_group_name_H-M   'P 1'
#
loop_
_entity.id
_entity.type
_entity.pdbx_description
1 polymer ?
#
loop_
_entity_poly.entity_id
_entity_poly.type
_entity_poly.pdbx_seq_one_letter_code
_entity_poly.pdbx_strand_id
1 'polypeptide(L)'
;MITGVDYILYTNKSQDAITKKIKESIPFWNNPYIVIDNEDETTDIFISRNEEMFQLMDEKGFYIDKASGEGPFLLIFNSDYSLTVSRITLVLPGEIDESKFAKQVYDWIKSIL
;
A
#
# COMPACT_ATOMS: atom_id res chain seq x y z
N MET A 1 11.58 2.45 11.64
CA MET A 1 10.73 3.65 11.72
C MET A 1 9.81 3.69 10.51
N ILE A 2 8.51 3.69 10.73
CA ILE A 2 7.53 3.79 9.64
C ILE A 2 7.15 5.26 9.50
N THR A 3 7.61 5.88 8.43
CA THR A 3 7.25 7.24 8.07
C THR A 3 6.67 7.20 6.67
N GLY A 4 5.66 8.00 6.44
CA GLY A 4 4.99 8.07 5.16
C GLY A 4 3.81 9.02 5.27
N VAL A 5 3.08 9.16 4.19
CA VAL A 5 1.88 10.00 4.16
C VAL A 5 0.66 9.09 4.13
N ASP A 6 -0.23 9.27 5.10
CA ASP A 6 -1.40 8.42 5.28
C ASP A 6 -2.63 9.01 4.61
N TYR A 7 -3.36 8.17 3.89
CA TYR A 7 -4.65 8.50 3.30
C TYR A 7 -5.69 7.49 3.76
N ILE A 8 -6.83 7.96 4.23
CA ILE A 8 -7.92 7.10 4.70
C ILE A 8 -8.90 6.89 3.55
N LEU A 9 -9.12 5.61 3.22
CA LEU A 9 -10.03 5.18 2.16
C LEU A 9 -11.02 4.17 2.71
N TYR A 10 -12.10 3.93 1.98
CA TYR A 10 -13.16 3.00 2.38
C TYR A 10 -13.53 2.09 1.22
N THR A 11 -13.91 0.85 1.54
CA THR A 11 -14.36 -0.11 0.55
C THR A 11 -15.46 -1.01 1.13
N ASN A 12 -16.38 -1.45 0.27
CA ASN A 12 -17.36 -2.50 0.60
C ASN A 12 -16.91 -3.88 0.11
N LYS A 13 -15.73 -3.97 -0.51
CA LYS A 13 -15.18 -5.24 -0.97
C LYS A 13 -14.46 -5.96 0.16
N SER A 14 -14.37 -7.28 0.08
CA SER A 14 -13.64 -8.06 1.06
C SER A 14 -12.14 -7.84 0.95
N GLN A 15 -11.44 -8.03 2.07
CA GLN A 15 -9.98 -7.99 2.09
C GLN A 15 -9.37 -8.98 1.09
N ASP A 16 -9.92 -10.20 1.02
CA ASP A 16 -9.44 -11.24 0.10
C ASP A 16 -9.57 -10.82 -1.36
N ALA A 17 -10.67 -10.18 -1.74
CA ALA A 17 -10.88 -9.69 -3.10
C ALA A 17 -9.85 -8.62 -3.48
N ILE A 18 -9.57 -7.70 -2.58
CA ILE A 18 -8.59 -6.64 -2.81
C ILE A 18 -7.17 -7.20 -2.86
N THR A 19 -6.82 -8.10 -1.95
CA THR A 19 -5.51 -8.76 -1.93
C THR A 19 -5.26 -9.53 -3.23
N LYS A 20 -6.27 -10.25 -3.70
CA LYS A 20 -6.20 -10.97 -4.97
C LYS A 20 -5.95 -10.02 -6.14
N LYS A 21 -6.65 -8.90 -6.16
CA LYS A 21 -6.50 -7.89 -7.22
C LYS A 21 -5.10 -7.31 -7.23
N ILE A 22 -4.55 -7.02 -6.06
CA ILE A 22 -3.18 -6.53 -5.91
C ILE A 22 -2.18 -7.54 -6.47
N LYS A 23 -2.33 -8.82 -6.13
CA LYS A 23 -1.42 -9.87 -6.59
C LYS A 23 -1.50 -10.12 -8.10
N GLU A 24 -2.66 -9.92 -8.70
CA GLU A 24 -2.90 -10.23 -10.11
C GLU A 24 -2.50 -9.12 -11.07
N SER A 25 -2.59 -7.85 -10.67
CA SER A 25 -2.53 -6.77 -11.64
C SER A 25 -1.96 -5.46 -11.14
N ILE A 26 -0.82 -5.51 -10.45
CA ILE A 26 -0.08 -4.28 -10.15
C ILE A 26 0.43 -3.68 -11.47
N PRO A 27 0.08 -2.42 -11.80
CA PRO A 27 0.47 -1.83 -13.07
C PRO A 27 1.92 -1.33 -13.12
N PHE A 28 2.61 -1.25 -11.98
CA PHE A 28 3.93 -0.61 -11.89
C PHE A 28 5.08 -1.58 -12.11
N TRP A 29 4.92 -2.85 -11.71
CA TRP A 29 6.00 -3.83 -11.65
C TRP A 29 5.53 -5.19 -12.13
N ASN A 30 6.41 -5.90 -12.83
CA ASN A 30 6.11 -7.25 -13.34
C ASN A 30 6.09 -8.31 -12.24
N ASN A 31 6.92 -8.13 -11.21
CA ASN A 31 7.09 -9.15 -10.18
C ASN A 31 7.31 -8.48 -8.82
N PRO A 32 6.26 -7.84 -8.27
CA PRO A 32 6.38 -7.11 -7.01
C PRO A 32 6.68 -8.04 -5.84
N TYR A 33 7.33 -7.49 -4.82
CA TYR A 33 7.55 -8.16 -3.55
C TYR A 33 6.43 -7.73 -2.59
N ILE A 34 5.67 -8.70 -2.10
CA ILE A 34 4.48 -8.46 -1.27
C ILE A 34 4.65 -9.21 0.04
N VAL A 35 4.50 -8.51 1.17
CA VAL A 35 4.51 -9.07 2.51
C VAL A 35 3.18 -8.79 3.17
N ILE A 36 2.52 -9.83 3.67
CA ILE A 36 1.24 -9.72 4.37
C ILE A 36 1.47 -10.06 5.84
N ASP A 37 1.15 -9.14 6.73
CA ASP A 37 1.27 -9.30 8.16
C ASP A 37 -0.11 -9.19 8.80
N ASN A 38 -0.61 -10.32 9.34
CA ASN A 38 -1.91 -10.39 9.98
C ASN A 38 -1.75 -10.19 11.48
N GLU A 39 -2.42 -9.17 12.01
CA GLU A 39 -2.53 -8.91 13.43
C GLU A 39 -3.99 -9.05 13.87
N ASP A 40 -4.28 -8.91 15.18
CA ASP A 40 -5.61 -9.19 15.74
C ASP A 40 -6.72 -8.35 15.11
N GLU A 41 -6.47 -7.06 14.88
CA GLU A 41 -7.48 -6.13 14.38
C GLU A 41 -7.14 -5.52 13.02
N THR A 42 -5.92 -5.74 12.54
CA THR A 42 -5.44 -5.17 11.29
C THR A 42 -4.73 -6.20 10.44
N THR A 43 -4.74 -5.99 9.14
CA THR A 43 -3.88 -6.71 8.20
C THR A 43 -3.10 -5.71 7.40
N ASP A 44 -1.78 -5.83 7.45
CA ASP A 44 -0.86 -4.96 6.75
C ASP A 44 -0.37 -5.66 5.48
N ILE A 45 -0.51 -4.98 4.34
CA ILE A 45 -0.01 -5.47 3.05
C ILE A 45 1.06 -4.50 2.56
N PHE A 46 2.32 -4.92 2.68
CA PHE A 46 3.48 -4.16 2.19
C PHE A 46 3.76 -4.53 0.75
N ILE A 47 3.93 -3.54 -0.11
CA ILE A 47 4.13 -3.74 -1.54
C ILE A 47 5.34 -2.93 -1.98
N SER A 48 6.29 -3.58 -2.64
CA SER A 48 7.48 -2.92 -3.16
C SER A 48 7.91 -3.56 -4.49
N ARG A 49 8.79 -2.87 -5.20
CA ARG A 49 9.31 -3.37 -6.48
C ARG A 49 10.11 -4.67 -6.31
N ASN A 50 10.87 -4.77 -5.22
CA ASN A 50 11.71 -5.93 -4.92
C ASN A 50 11.96 -6.01 -3.41
N GLU A 51 12.61 -7.09 -2.98
CA GLU A 51 12.94 -7.32 -1.57
C GLU A 51 13.88 -6.27 -1.01
N GLU A 52 14.85 -5.82 -1.79
CA GLU A 52 15.81 -4.79 -1.38
C GLU A 52 15.11 -3.50 -1.00
N MET A 53 14.17 -3.04 -1.81
CA MET A 53 13.38 -1.84 -1.53
C MET A 53 12.56 -2.01 -0.23
N PHE A 54 12.01 -3.20 -0.01
CA PHE A 54 11.27 -3.51 1.22
C PHE A 54 12.19 -3.45 2.45
N GLN A 55 13.38 -4.06 2.37
CA GLN A 55 14.32 -4.07 3.49
C GLN A 55 14.84 -2.67 3.85
N LEU A 56 15.09 -1.83 2.85
CA LEU A 56 15.53 -0.45 3.08
C LEU A 56 14.45 0.38 3.77
N MET A 57 13.20 -0.01 3.70
CA MET A 57 12.11 0.67 4.39
C MET A 57 12.30 0.66 5.92
N ASP A 58 12.91 -0.38 6.49
CA ASP A 58 13.19 -0.44 7.92
C ASP A 58 14.18 0.65 8.36
N GLU A 59 15.08 1.05 7.47
CA GLU A 59 16.10 2.07 7.74
C GLU A 59 15.62 3.49 7.42
N LYS A 60 14.90 3.63 6.30
CA LYS A 60 14.55 4.94 5.72
C LYS A 60 13.08 5.32 5.89
N GLY A 61 12.23 4.38 6.33
CA GLY A 61 10.79 4.54 6.30
C GLY A 61 10.27 4.44 4.85
N PHE A 62 9.09 5.01 4.60
CA PHE A 62 8.54 5.07 3.26
C PHE A 62 9.21 6.21 2.49
N TYR A 63 10.01 5.85 1.49
CA TYR A 63 10.88 6.79 0.77
C TYR A 63 10.63 6.69 -0.74
N ILE A 64 10.98 7.74 -1.45
CA ILE A 64 11.05 7.73 -2.91
C ILE A 64 12.51 7.48 -3.30
N ASP A 65 12.76 6.42 -4.07
CA ASP A 65 14.07 6.15 -4.63
C ASP A 65 14.35 7.16 -5.74
N LYS A 66 15.44 7.89 -5.62
CA LYS A 66 15.78 8.97 -6.56
C LYS A 66 16.05 8.46 -7.98
N ALA A 67 16.60 7.26 -8.11
CA ALA A 67 16.94 6.70 -9.42
C ALA A 67 15.71 6.27 -10.21
N SER A 68 14.74 5.62 -9.55
CA SER A 68 13.54 5.11 -10.21
C SER A 68 12.32 6.02 -10.08
N GLY A 69 12.31 6.92 -9.10
CA GLY A 69 11.14 7.71 -8.78
C GLY A 69 10.02 6.93 -8.08
N GLU A 70 10.31 5.72 -7.63
CA GLU A 70 9.36 4.80 -7.01
C GLU A 70 9.70 4.55 -5.56
N GLY A 71 8.79 3.96 -4.81
CA GLY A 71 9.01 3.59 -3.42
C GLY A 71 8.07 2.49 -2.96
N PRO A 72 8.26 1.98 -1.75
CA PRO A 72 7.33 1.00 -1.17
C PRO A 72 6.06 1.70 -0.71
N PHE A 73 4.96 0.94 -0.62
CA PHE A 73 3.73 1.46 -0.04
C PHE A 73 3.02 0.36 0.75
N LEU A 74 2.08 0.77 1.59
CA LEU A 74 1.43 -0.11 2.55
C LEU A 74 -0.07 0.14 2.55
N LEU A 75 -0.84 -0.95 2.58
CA LEU A 75 -2.27 -0.91 2.87
C LEU A 75 -2.52 -1.54 4.23
N ILE A 76 -3.20 -0.82 5.11
CA ILE A 76 -3.61 -1.32 6.42
C ILE A 76 -5.12 -1.48 6.40
N PHE A 77 -5.59 -2.74 6.48
CA PHE A 77 -7.00 -3.04 6.61
C PHE A 77 -7.39 -3.09 8.07
N ASN A 78 -8.37 -2.28 8.46
CA ASN A 78 -8.99 -2.35 9.78
C ASN A 78 -10.24 -3.22 9.69
N SER A 79 -10.27 -4.30 10.47
CA SER A 79 -11.46 -5.13 10.61
C SER A 79 -12.38 -4.52 11.65
N ASP A 80 -13.45 -3.87 11.20
CA ASP A 80 -14.52 -3.46 12.10
C ASP A 80 -15.75 -4.30 11.76
N TYR A 81 -16.02 -5.27 12.61
CA TYR A 81 -17.10 -6.25 12.40
C TYR A 81 -18.50 -5.64 12.49
N SER A 82 -18.61 -4.41 12.98
CA SER A 82 -19.89 -3.72 13.11
C SER A 82 -20.30 -2.96 11.85
N LEU A 83 -19.38 -2.80 10.89
CA LEU A 83 -19.61 -1.99 9.68
C LEU A 83 -19.64 -2.87 8.42
N THR A 84 -20.50 -2.47 7.47
CA THR A 84 -20.51 -3.08 6.13
C THR A 84 -19.40 -2.56 5.24
N VAL A 85 -18.70 -1.53 5.70
CA VAL A 85 -17.62 -0.84 4.97
C VAL A 85 -16.35 -0.94 5.79
N SER A 86 -15.28 -1.39 5.16
CA SER A 86 -13.95 -1.46 5.79
C SER A 86 -13.17 -0.18 5.56
N ARG A 87 -12.48 0.27 6.61
CA ARG A 87 -11.56 1.39 6.52
C ARG A 87 -10.18 0.87 6.15
N ILE A 88 -9.54 1.55 5.20
CA ILE A 88 -8.19 1.22 4.75
C ILE A 88 -7.32 2.45 4.93
N THR A 89 -6.16 2.28 5.54
CA THR A 89 -5.13 3.32 5.56
C THR A 89 -4.11 2.98 4.47
N LEU A 90 -3.95 3.89 3.52
CA LEU A 90 -2.93 3.79 2.48
C LEU A 90 -1.75 4.66 2.89
N VAL A 91 -0.58 4.04 3.10
CA VAL A 91 0.65 4.74 3.44
C VAL A 91 1.50 4.84 2.19
N LEU A 92 1.77 6.07 1.76
CA LEU A 92 2.53 6.38 0.55
C LEU A 92 3.92 6.94 0.89
N PRO A 93 4.89 6.76 -0.01
CA PRO A 93 6.25 7.29 0.20
C PRO A 93 6.36 8.80 -0.03
N GLY A 94 5.28 9.48 -0.38
CA GLY A 94 5.22 10.92 -0.58
C GLY A 94 3.79 11.40 -0.74
N GLU A 95 3.63 12.72 -0.78
CA GLU A 95 2.30 13.33 -0.95
C GLU A 95 1.83 13.24 -2.40
N ILE A 96 0.52 13.00 -2.60
CA ILE A 96 -0.07 12.85 -3.94
C ILE A 96 0.05 14.12 -4.79
N ASP A 97 0.16 15.28 -4.15
CA ASP A 97 0.33 16.56 -4.85
C ASP A 97 1.80 16.87 -5.21
N GLU A 98 2.74 16.14 -4.64
CA GLU A 98 4.17 16.40 -4.80
C GLU A 98 4.93 15.23 -5.45
N SER A 99 4.36 14.04 -5.46
CA SER A 99 4.99 12.84 -6.00
C SER A 99 4.13 12.21 -7.08
N LYS A 100 4.66 12.13 -8.28
CA LYS A 100 4.00 11.47 -9.41
C LYS A 100 3.70 10.00 -9.09
N PHE A 101 4.64 9.31 -8.47
CA PHE A 101 4.47 7.90 -8.11
C PHE A 101 3.37 7.73 -7.05
N ALA A 102 3.40 8.56 -6.00
CA ALA A 102 2.38 8.51 -4.95
C ALA A 102 0.98 8.73 -5.54
N LYS A 103 0.84 9.70 -6.46
CA LYS A 103 -0.42 9.96 -7.15
C LYS A 103 -0.88 8.75 -7.97
N GLN A 104 0.02 8.10 -8.69
CA GLN A 104 -0.29 6.91 -9.48
C GLN A 104 -0.77 5.76 -8.59
N VAL A 105 -0.10 5.51 -7.47
CA VAL A 105 -0.51 4.48 -6.51
C VAL A 105 -1.88 4.80 -5.92
N TYR A 106 -2.08 6.03 -5.50
CA TYR A 106 -3.36 6.48 -4.94
C TYR A 106 -4.51 6.25 -5.93
N ASP A 107 -4.35 6.69 -7.17
CA ASP A 107 -5.38 6.54 -8.20
C ASP A 107 -5.66 5.06 -8.51
N TRP A 108 -4.62 4.25 -8.58
CA TRP A 108 -4.77 2.81 -8.82
C TRP A 108 -5.50 2.13 -7.66
N ILE A 109 -5.10 2.40 -6.42
CA ILE A 109 -5.75 1.81 -5.23
C ILE A 109 -7.23 2.21 -5.20
N LYS A 110 -7.56 3.48 -5.46
CA LYS A 110 -8.97 3.90 -5.52
C LYS A 110 -9.76 3.15 -6.59
N SER A 111 -9.11 2.80 -7.69
CA SER A 111 -9.78 2.09 -8.80
C SER A 111 -10.14 0.65 -8.44
N ILE A 112 -9.42 0.01 -7.52
CA ILE A 112 -9.67 -1.38 -7.11
C ILE A 112 -10.55 -1.50 -5.85
N LEU A 113 -10.77 -0.41 -5.14
CA LEU A 113 -11.65 -0.39 -3.98
C LEU A 113 -13.11 -0.26 -4.39
#